data_03adfa1bd15d27bb599f8cf362826f1e
#
_entry.id   03adfa1bd15d27bb599f8cf362826f1e
#
_cell.length_a   1.000
_cell.length_b   1.000
_cell.length_c   1.000
_cell.angle_alpha   90.00
_cell.angle_beta   90.00
_cell.angle_gamma   90.00
#
_symmetry.space_group_name_H-M   'P 1'
#
loop_
_entity.id
_entity.type
_entity.pdbx_description
1 polymer ?
#
loop_
_entity_poly.entity_id
_entity_poly.type
_entity_poly.pdbx_seq_one_letter_code
_entity_poly.pdbx_strand_id
1 'polypeptide(L)'
;MILAGDIGGTKTHLALFDNTTRIKEKRYISRDFSCFETILEDFLEGNDSKIRKACFGVAGPVINGMCSLTNLSWQIETERLKEKLGVDGVWLINDLVAMASAIPFLDPEDIETLQPGTPVTDGRISVISAGTGLGQAFLIPAGNG
;
A
#
# COMPACT_ATOMS: atom_id res chain seq x y z
N MET A 1 -15.28 -6.15 -4.09
CA MET A 1 -14.16 -5.31 -4.58
C MET A 1 -12.98 -5.38 -3.64
N ILE A 2 -11.80 -4.92 -4.08
CA ILE A 2 -10.60 -4.76 -3.27
C ILE A 2 -10.33 -3.27 -3.11
N LEU A 3 -10.11 -2.82 -1.89
CA LEU A 3 -9.67 -1.46 -1.59
C LEU A 3 -8.17 -1.46 -1.35
N ALA A 4 -7.44 -0.63 -2.08
CA ALA A 4 -6.01 -0.44 -1.93
C ALA A 4 -5.70 1.02 -1.58
N GLY A 5 -4.65 1.24 -0.80
CA GLY A 5 -4.21 2.59 -0.47
C GLY A 5 -2.73 2.70 -0.20
N ASP A 6 -2.19 3.88 -0.52
CA ASP A 6 -0.88 4.35 -0.12
C ASP A 6 -1.07 5.53 0.83
N ILE A 7 -0.68 5.35 2.10
CA ILE A 7 -0.93 6.30 3.18
C ILE A 7 0.40 6.92 3.61
N GLY A 8 0.66 8.09 3.06
CA GLY A 8 1.84 8.88 3.41
C GLY A 8 1.53 10.05 4.34
N GLY A 9 2.56 10.59 4.97
CA GLY A 9 2.43 11.77 5.84
C GLY A 9 2.02 13.06 5.12
N THR A 10 2.19 13.13 3.80
CA THR A 10 1.82 14.29 2.98
C THR A 10 0.59 14.02 2.12
N LYS A 11 0.52 12.85 1.53
CA LYS A 11 -0.54 12.44 0.60
C LYS A 11 -1.02 11.06 0.94
N THR A 12 -2.32 10.85 0.80
CA THR A 12 -2.97 9.54 0.83
C THR A 12 -3.62 9.29 -0.53
N HIS A 13 -3.36 8.14 -1.12
CA HIS A 13 -3.95 7.73 -2.39
C HIS A 13 -4.75 6.46 -2.19
N LEU A 14 -6.03 6.47 -2.53
CA LEU A 14 -6.93 5.33 -2.44
C LEU A 14 -7.41 4.92 -3.82
N ALA A 15 -7.55 3.62 -4.02
CA ALA A 15 -8.11 3.04 -5.23
C ALA A 15 -8.99 1.82 -4.91
N LEU A 16 -10.08 1.70 -5.66
CA LEU A 16 -11.00 0.58 -5.60
C LEU A 16 -10.90 -0.24 -6.88
N PHE A 17 -10.76 -1.54 -6.72
CA PHE A 17 -10.59 -2.48 -7.82
C PHE A 17 -11.71 -3.52 -7.86
N ASP A 18 -12.17 -3.83 -9.07
CA ASP A 18 -12.89 -5.07 -9.35
C ASP A 18 -11.94 -6.02 -10.07
N ASN A 19 -11.49 -7.05 -9.38
CA ASN A 19 -10.35 -7.88 -9.79
C ASN A 19 -9.11 -7.01 -10.07
N THR A 20 -8.64 -6.92 -11.31
CA THR A 20 -7.51 -6.10 -11.73
C THR A 20 -7.93 -4.74 -12.30
N THR A 21 -9.23 -4.51 -12.52
CA THR A 21 -9.72 -3.26 -13.10
C THR A 21 -9.91 -2.20 -12.02
N ARG A 22 -9.24 -1.05 -12.17
CA ARG A 22 -9.41 0.09 -11.29
C ARG A 22 -10.72 0.81 -11.61
N ILE A 23 -11.64 0.86 -10.63
CA ILE A 23 -12.99 1.43 -10.76
C ILE A 23 -13.04 2.88 -10.29
N LYS A 24 -12.36 3.18 -9.19
CA LYS A 24 -12.33 4.51 -8.57
C LYS A 24 -10.95 4.75 -8.00
N GLU A 25 -10.45 5.98 -8.14
CA GLU A 25 -9.27 6.42 -7.41
C GLU A 25 -9.42 7.87 -6.97
N LYS A 26 -8.78 8.23 -5.85
CA LYS A 26 -8.71 9.61 -5.38
C LYS A 26 -7.46 9.82 -4.55
N ARG A 27 -6.87 11.00 -4.69
CA ARG A 27 -5.73 11.47 -3.91
C ARG A 27 -6.19 12.55 -2.94
N TYR A 28 -5.63 12.49 -1.75
CA TYR A 28 -5.92 13.40 -0.65
C TYR A 28 -4.64 14.04 -0.15
N ILE A 29 -4.73 15.25 0.36
CA ILE A 29 -3.68 15.88 1.15
C ILE A 29 -3.91 15.40 2.59
N SER A 30 -3.03 14.53 3.11
CA SER A 30 -3.26 13.85 4.39
C SER A 30 -3.50 14.81 5.56
N ARG A 31 -2.75 15.93 5.61
CA ARG A 31 -2.86 16.93 6.68
C ARG A 31 -4.21 17.65 6.75
N ASP A 32 -5.02 17.60 5.70
CA ASP A 32 -6.32 18.27 5.67
C ASP A 32 -7.39 17.44 6.41
N PHE A 33 -7.03 16.25 6.89
CA PHE A 33 -7.91 15.32 7.60
C PHE A 33 -7.39 15.02 9.00
N SER A 34 -8.29 14.82 9.94
CA SER A 34 -7.95 14.52 11.35
C SER A 34 -7.43 13.10 11.56
N CYS A 35 -7.89 12.14 10.75
CA CYS A 35 -7.49 10.74 10.80
C CYS A 35 -7.75 10.06 9.44
N PHE A 36 -7.22 8.86 9.27
CA PHE A 36 -7.37 8.10 8.04
C PHE A 36 -8.82 7.67 7.79
N GLU A 37 -9.55 7.36 8.85
CA GLU A 37 -10.95 6.93 8.77
C GLU A 37 -11.86 7.98 8.13
N THR A 38 -11.57 9.26 8.28
CA THR A 38 -12.34 10.34 7.61
C THR A 38 -12.07 10.40 6.11
N ILE A 39 -10.85 10.07 5.68
CA ILE A 39 -10.55 9.90 4.25
C ILE A 39 -11.31 8.70 3.67
N LEU A 40 -11.37 7.58 4.42
CA LEU A 40 -12.12 6.40 3.99
C LEU A 40 -13.61 6.70 3.82
N GLU A 41 -14.20 7.45 4.75
CA GLU A 41 -15.61 7.87 4.65
C GLU A 41 -15.86 8.68 3.39
N ASP A 42 -15.06 9.71 3.14
CA ASP A 42 -15.15 10.54 1.93
C ASP A 42 -14.94 9.72 0.66
N PHE A 43 -13.95 8.81 0.67
CA PHE A 43 -13.66 7.98 -0.50
C PHE A 43 -14.81 7.01 -0.80
N LEU A 44 -15.45 6.46 0.22
CA LEU A 44 -16.51 5.46 0.07
C LEU A 44 -17.91 6.09 -0.03
N GLU A 45 -18.03 7.40 0.09
CA GLU A 45 -19.31 8.08 -0.08
C GLU A 45 -19.93 7.76 -1.44
N GLY A 46 -21.21 7.35 -1.43
CA GLY A 46 -21.94 6.94 -2.63
C GLY A 46 -21.47 5.62 -3.27
N ASN A 47 -20.61 4.86 -2.57
CA ASN A 47 -20.19 3.55 -3.05
C ASN A 47 -21.03 2.43 -2.43
N ASP A 48 -21.94 1.86 -3.21
CA ASP A 48 -22.79 0.73 -2.81
C ASP A 48 -22.10 -0.63 -2.99
N SER A 49 -20.88 -0.64 -3.51
CA SER A 49 -20.17 -1.88 -3.84
C SER A 49 -19.56 -2.52 -2.61
N LYS A 50 -19.81 -3.82 -2.43
CA LYS A 50 -19.27 -4.58 -1.31
C LYS A 50 -17.75 -4.75 -1.43
N ILE A 51 -17.01 -4.13 -0.51
CA ILE A 51 -15.58 -4.40 -0.32
C ILE A 51 -15.45 -5.79 0.31
N ARG A 52 -14.49 -6.58 -0.12
CA ARG A 52 -14.18 -7.90 0.42
C ARG A 52 -12.83 -7.94 1.13
N LYS A 53 -11.89 -7.15 0.66
CA LYS A 53 -10.52 -7.08 1.20
C LYS A 53 -10.00 -5.66 1.08
N ALA A 54 -9.12 -5.28 1.99
CA ALA A 54 -8.37 -4.03 1.89
C ALA A 54 -6.90 -4.23 2.23
N CYS A 55 -6.01 -3.50 1.54
CA CYS A 55 -4.59 -3.48 1.84
C CYS A 55 -4.06 -2.06 1.73
N PHE A 56 -3.33 -1.63 2.74
CA PHE A 56 -2.78 -0.28 2.80
C PHE A 56 -1.28 -0.30 3.04
N GLY A 57 -0.52 0.31 2.12
CA GLY A 57 0.87 0.69 2.33
C GLY A 57 0.93 1.92 3.22
N VAL A 58 1.71 1.89 4.28
CA VAL A 58 1.82 2.98 5.25
C VAL A 58 3.27 3.44 5.40
N ALA A 59 3.48 4.75 5.46
CA ALA A 59 4.81 5.36 5.60
C ALA A 59 5.33 5.23 7.04
N GLY A 60 5.55 4.01 7.49
CA GLY A 60 6.05 3.71 8.84
C GLY A 60 6.13 2.21 9.13
N PRO A 61 6.69 1.84 10.28
CA PRO A 61 6.72 0.45 10.71
C PRO A 61 5.32 -0.02 11.11
N VAL A 62 4.98 -1.22 10.66
CA VAL A 62 3.74 -1.90 11.07
C VAL A 62 4.09 -2.94 12.13
N ILE A 63 3.56 -2.77 13.33
CA ILE A 63 3.80 -3.65 14.47
C ILE A 63 2.45 -4.12 15.01
N ASN A 64 2.22 -5.42 15.04
CA ASN A 64 0.97 -6.02 15.52
C ASN A 64 -0.29 -5.42 14.87
N GLY A 65 -0.24 -5.15 13.56
CA GLY A 65 -1.36 -4.57 12.82
C GLY A 65 -1.62 -3.09 13.10
N MET A 66 -0.65 -2.38 13.69
CA MET A 66 -0.74 -0.95 13.98
C MET A 66 0.41 -0.19 13.32
N CYS A 67 0.13 1.03 12.89
CA CYS A 67 1.12 1.99 12.43
C CYS A 67 0.82 3.38 13.00
N SER A 68 1.85 4.05 13.52
CA SER A 68 1.79 5.46 13.89
C SER A 68 2.61 6.26 12.89
N LEU A 69 1.98 7.20 12.21
CA LEU A 69 2.66 8.04 11.23
C LEU A 69 3.44 9.14 11.97
N THR A 70 4.74 9.24 11.70
CA THR A 70 5.62 10.18 12.39
C THR A 70 5.31 11.65 12.10
N ASN A 71 4.80 11.95 10.90
CA ASN A 71 4.52 13.31 10.43
C ASN A 71 3.05 13.73 10.59
N LEU A 72 2.21 12.86 11.11
CA LEU A 72 0.79 13.07 11.43
C LEU A 72 0.51 12.40 12.76
N SER A 73 -0.43 12.94 13.51
CA SER A 73 -0.90 12.30 14.76
C SER A 73 -1.83 11.10 14.51
N TRP A 74 -1.71 10.46 13.35
CA TRP A 74 -2.57 9.35 12.99
C TRP A 74 -2.03 8.04 13.55
N GLN A 75 -2.95 7.28 14.12
CA GLN A 75 -2.75 5.90 14.50
C GLN A 75 -3.70 5.05 13.67
N ILE A 76 -3.15 4.17 12.85
CA ILE A 76 -3.90 3.31 11.94
C ILE A 76 -3.85 1.90 12.48
N GLU A 77 -5.00 1.29 12.69
CA GLU A 77 -5.15 -0.03 13.30
C GLU A 77 -5.97 -0.94 12.41
N THR A 78 -5.45 -2.13 12.14
CA THR A 78 -6.11 -3.13 11.28
C THR A 78 -7.50 -3.50 11.79
N GLU A 79 -7.67 -3.70 13.11
CA GLU A 79 -8.96 -4.11 13.69
C GLU A 79 -10.02 -3.02 13.54
N ARG A 80 -9.67 -1.76 13.79
CA ARG A 80 -10.58 -0.63 13.57
C ARG A 80 -11.01 -0.50 12.12
N LEU A 81 -10.08 -0.74 11.18
CA LEU A 81 -10.39 -0.71 9.75
C LEU A 81 -11.28 -1.88 9.33
N LYS A 82 -11.11 -3.08 9.91
CA LYS A 82 -12.00 -4.23 9.70
C LYS A 82 -13.43 -3.90 10.12
N GLU A 83 -13.60 -3.39 11.33
CA GLU A 83 -14.90 -2.98 11.85
C GLU A 83 -15.55 -1.93 10.95
N LYS A 84 -14.80 -0.88 10.59
CA LYS A 84 -15.30 0.21 9.77
C LYS A 84 -15.72 -0.21 8.37
N LEU A 85 -14.95 -1.09 7.74
CA LEU A 85 -15.22 -1.59 6.38
C LEU A 85 -16.18 -2.78 6.37
N GLY A 86 -16.43 -3.40 7.51
CA GLY A 86 -17.26 -4.61 7.63
C GLY A 86 -16.63 -5.81 6.91
N VAL A 87 -15.30 -5.95 6.96
CA VAL A 87 -14.55 -7.01 6.29
C VAL A 87 -13.50 -7.64 7.21
N ASP A 88 -13.25 -8.94 7.05
CA ASP A 88 -12.22 -9.65 7.82
C ASP A 88 -10.81 -9.50 7.22
N GLY A 89 -10.74 -9.25 5.92
CA GLY A 89 -9.48 -9.19 5.16
C GLY A 89 -8.94 -7.77 5.04
N VAL A 90 -8.27 -7.25 6.09
CA VAL A 90 -7.56 -5.97 6.06
C VAL A 90 -6.10 -6.19 6.43
N TRP A 91 -5.19 -5.61 5.65
CA TRP A 91 -3.76 -5.66 5.90
C TRP A 91 -3.16 -4.26 5.88
N LEU A 92 -2.27 -4.01 6.83
CA LEU A 92 -1.33 -2.91 6.80
C LEU A 92 0.05 -3.46 6.49
N ILE A 93 0.75 -2.86 5.55
CA ILE A 93 2.15 -3.18 5.22
C ILE A 93 2.94 -1.89 5.11
N ASN A 94 4.25 -1.96 5.30
CA ASN A 94 5.07 -0.78 5.05
C ASN A 94 5.02 -0.39 3.56
N ASP A 95 5.07 0.92 3.25
CA ASP A 95 4.98 1.49 1.90
C ASP A 95 6.04 0.92 0.94
N LEU A 96 7.29 0.78 1.40
CA LEU A 96 8.37 0.20 0.61
C LEU A 96 8.19 -1.31 0.39
N VAL A 97 7.63 -2.03 1.37
CA VAL A 97 7.24 -3.44 1.21
C VAL A 97 6.15 -3.57 0.16
N ALA A 98 5.16 -2.67 0.15
CA ALA A 98 4.11 -2.63 -0.86
C ALA A 98 4.71 -2.40 -2.25
N MET A 99 5.60 -1.41 -2.39
CA MET A 99 6.30 -1.09 -3.65
C MET A 99 7.14 -2.29 -4.13
N ALA A 100 7.95 -2.87 -3.26
CA ALA A 100 8.77 -4.02 -3.60
C ALA A 100 7.92 -5.21 -4.08
N SER A 101 6.79 -5.47 -3.41
CA SER A 101 5.87 -6.55 -3.77
C SER A 101 5.21 -6.36 -5.14
N ALA A 102 5.15 -5.13 -5.66
CA ALA A 102 4.60 -4.84 -6.97
C ALA A 102 5.59 -5.13 -8.12
N ILE A 103 6.90 -5.11 -7.86
CA ILE A 103 7.94 -5.23 -8.91
C ILE A 103 7.75 -6.43 -9.84
N PRO A 104 7.44 -7.66 -9.35
CA PRO A 104 7.23 -8.81 -10.23
C PRO A 104 6.02 -8.70 -11.17
N PHE A 105 5.17 -7.71 -10.97
CA PHE A 105 3.92 -7.49 -11.72
C PHE A 105 3.94 -6.23 -12.59
N LEU A 106 5.10 -5.54 -12.65
CA LEU A 106 5.26 -4.39 -13.53
C LEU A 106 5.33 -4.84 -14.99
N ASP A 107 4.72 -4.06 -15.87
CA ASP A 107 4.86 -4.26 -17.30
C ASP A 107 6.26 -3.84 -17.76
N PRO A 108 6.84 -4.48 -18.81
CA PRO A 108 8.15 -4.12 -19.32
C PRO A 108 8.32 -2.64 -19.69
N GLU A 109 7.23 -1.98 -20.09
CA GLU A 109 7.19 -0.55 -20.41
C GLU A 109 7.26 0.37 -19.19
N ASP A 110 7.02 -0.16 -17.99
CA ASP A 110 7.19 0.56 -16.71
C ASP A 110 8.62 0.46 -16.16
N ILE A 111 9.52 -0.27 -16.85
CA ILE A 111 10.87 -0.57 -16.38
C ILE A 111 11.91 -0.01 -17.37
N GLU A 112 12.83 0.79 -16.86
CA GLU A 112 14.01 1.23 -17.61
C GLU A 112 15.25 0.46 -17.16
N THR A 113 15.92 -0.21 -18.11
CA THR A 113 17.17 -0.96 -17.83
C THR A 113 18.36 -0.02 -17.90
N LEU A 114 18.88 0.41 -16.76
CA LEU A 114 20.07 1.27 -16.71
C LEU A 114 21.36 0.49 -17.03
N GLN A 115 21.45 -0.74 -16.55
CA GLN A 115 22.59 -1.63 -16.81
C GLN A 115 22.10 -3.06 -16.98
N PRO A 116 22.32 -3.67 -18.16
CA PRO A 116 21.96 -5.06 -18.39
C PRO A 116 22.82 -6.01 -17.55
N GLY A 117 22.22 -7.10 -17.13
CA GLY A 117 22.86 -8.16 -16.36
C GLY A 117 22.44 -9.54 -16.87
N THR A 118 22.97 -10.58 -16.27
CA THR A 118 22.53 -11.96 -16.52
C THR A 118 21.48 -12.33 -15.47
N PRO A 119 20.22 -12.60 -15.87
CA PRO A 119 19.19 -13.02 -14.93
C PRO A 119 19.56 -14.32 -14.21
N VAL A 120 19.31 -14.37 -12.93
CA VAL A 120 19.45 -15.58 -12.10
C VAL A 120 18.06 -16.02 -11.68
N THR A 121 17.68 -17.25 -12.04
CA THR A 121 16.40 -17.83 -11.59
C THR A 121 16.40 -17.88 -10.07
N ASP A 122 15.28 -17.47 -9.46
CA ASP A 122 15.11 -17.38 -8.01
C ASP A 122 16.15 -16.48 -7.32
N GLY A 123 16.73 -15.53 -8.07
CA GLY A 123 17.62 -14.52 -7.53
C GLY A 123 16.91 -13.59 -6.53
N ARG A 124 17.66 -13.09 -5.55
CA ARG A 124 17.20 -12.06 -4.66
C ARG A 124 17.15 -10.71 -5.37
N ILE A 125 16.10 -9.92 -5.12
CA ILE A 125 15.96 -8.58 -5.68
C ILE A 125 16.17 -7.56 -4.55
N SER A 126 17.11 -6.64 -4.74
CA SER A 126 17.30 -5.49 -3.85
C SER A 126 16.54 -4.30 -4.41
N VAL A 127 15.77 -3.63 -3.58
CA VAL A 127 15.00 -2.45 -3.94
C VAL A 127 15.54 -1.25 -3.17
N ILE A 128 15.86 -0.19 -3.87
CA ILE A 128 16.29 1.09 -3.30
C ILE A 128 15.32 2.16 -3.76
N SER A 129 14.75 2.90 -2.83
CA SER A 129 13.83 4.00 -3.08
C SER A 129 14.40 5.30 -2.51
N ALA A 130 14.72 6.23 -3.39
CA ALA A 130 15.17 7.58 -3.04
C ALA A 130 13.95 8.51 -2.99
N GLY A 131 13.45 8.79 -1.78
CA GLY A 131 12.36 9.72 -1.52
C GLY A 131 12.79 10.82 -0.54
N THR A 132 11.96 11.16 0.44
CA THR A 132 12.34 12.04 1.56
C THR A 132 13.51 11.45 2.36
N GLY A 133 13.61 10.12 2.42
CA GLY A 133 14.73 9.34 2.92
C GLY A 133 15.15 8.28 1.91
N LEU A 134 16.19 7.53 2.22
CA LEU A 134 16.62 6.38 1.43
C LEU A 134 16.02 5.10 2.03
N GLY A 135 15.06 4.53 1.32
CA GLY A 135 14.45 3.25 1.68
C GLY A 135 15.16 2.07 1.01
N GLN A 136 15.21 0.93 1.69
CA GLN A 136 15.75 -0.33 1.16
C GLN A 136 14.81 -1.49 1.52
N ALA A 137 14.58 -2.37 0.56
CA ALA A 137 13.84 -3.62 0.77
C ALA A 137 14.47 -4.75 -0.04
N PHE A 138 14.16 -5.98 0.33
CA PHE A 138 14.63 -7.17 -0.37
C PHE A 138 13.43 -8.08 -0.65
N LEU A 139 13.34 -8.54 -1.90
CA LEU A 139 12.48 -9.67 -2.25
C LEU A 139 13.33 -10.93 -2.22
N ILE A 140 12.93 -11.87 -1.42
CA ILE A 140 13.57 -13.17 -1.28
C ILE A 140 12.57 -14.21 -1.76
N PRO A 141 12.92 -15.07 -2.74
CA PRO A 141 12.04 -16.14 -3.17
C PRO A 141 11.59 -16.96 -1.96
N ALA A 142 10.32 -17.27 -1.88
CA ALA A 142 9.83 -18.26 -0.92
C ALA A 142 10.46 -19.60 -1.30
N GLY A 143 11.42 -20.07 -0.52
CA GLY A 143 12.01 -21.38 -0.74
C GLY A 143 10.91 -22.43 -0.73
N ASN A 144 10.99 -23.39 -1.64
CA ASN A 144 10.17 -24.60 -1.57
C ASN A 144 10.53 -25.29 -0.25
N GLY A 145 9.71 -25.05 0.81
CA GLY A 145 9.80 -25.77 2.07
C GLY A 145 9.24 -27.18 1.95
#